data_033a5fd5f8ecaa2921190705e81240ec
#
_entry.id   033a5fd5f8ecaa2921190705e81240ec
#
_cell.length_a   1.000
_cell.length_b   1.000
_cell.length_c   1.000
_cell.angle_alpha   90.00
_cell.angle_beta   90.00
_cell.angle_gamma   90.00
#
_symmetry.space_group_name_H-M   'P 1'
#
loop_
_entity.id
_entity.type
_entity.pdbx_description
1 polymer ?
#
loop_
_entity_poly.entity_id
_entity_poly.type
_entity_poly.pdbx_seq_one_letter_code
_entity_poly.pdbx_strand_id
1 'polypeptide(L)'
;MPEQQSTAHHLREYETIFLVKPDLTDDGVDKLKDRVRGIVNREGGKLIRFTVGGKKKTMFPVAKQPRAIYVHASYLGGHALVAEVERNLRNLDEVTRWLSVKVADDVDPESRPVQEDVKLAGDVDDSRGPAPERAGPSREGMEGEGLDEEAPEEA
;
A
#
# COMPACT_ATOMS: atom_id res chain seq x y z
N MET A 1 37.01 -5.49 40.73
CA MET A 1 35.92 -5.91 39.83
C MET A 1 35.93 -4.96 38.65
N PRO A 2 36.36 -5.37 37.47
CA PRO A 2 36.18 -4.50 36.33
C PRO A 2 34.67 -4.44 36.01
N GLU A 3 34.12 -3.25 36.09
CA GLU A 3 32.82 -2.95 35.59
C GLU A 3 32.83 -3.34 34.11
N GLN A 4 32.06 -4.36 33.77
CA GLN A 4 31.72 -4.64 32.39
C GLN A 4 30.88 -3.45 31.92
N GLN A 5 31.57 -2.48 31.36
CA GLN A 5 30.89 -1.47 30.55
C GLN A 5 30.16 -2.24 29.42
N SER A 6 28.88 -2.49 29.63
CA SER A 6 27.94 -2.83 28.58
C SER A 6 28.11 -1.73 27.54
N THR A 7 28.86 -2.00 26.48
CA THR A 7 28.83 -1.17 25.30
C THR A 7 27.41 -1.34 24.73
N ALA A 8 26.47 -0.58 25.25
CA ALA A 8 25.20 -0.43 24.68
C ALA A 8 25.42 0.01 23.23
N HIS A 9 25.22 -0.92 22.30
CA HIS A 9 25.30 -0.59 20.89
C HIS A 9 24.11 0.30 20.57
N HIS A 10 24.34 1.60 20.62
CA HIS A 10 23.38 2.59 20.20
C HIS A 10 23.18 2.46 18.69
N LEU A 11 21.97 2.14 18.28
CA LEU A 11 21.57 2.00 16.90
C LEU A 11 20.81 3.24 16.45
N ARG A 12 20.62 3.37 15.16
CA ARG A 12 19.75 4.37 14.58
C ARG A 12 18.42 3.73 14.22
N GLU A 13 17.34 4.48 14.37
CA GLU A 13 16.02 4.07 13.92
C GLU A 13 15.77 4.60 12.52
N TYR A 14 15.34 3.70 11.65
CA TYR A 14 15.02 4.00 10.25
C TYR A 14 13.64 3.51 9.89
N GLU A 15 13.05 4.21 8.96
CA GLU A 15 11.84 3.79 8.27
C GLU A 15 12.10 3.74 6.77
N THR A 16 11.76 2.63 6.16
CA THR A 16 11.80 2.48 4.71
C THR A 16 10.41 2.17 4.19
N ILE A 17 9.92 3.03 3.31
CA ILE A 17 8.67 2.81 2.58
C ILE A 17 9.04 2.34 1.18
N PHE A 18 8.46 1.25 0.75
CA PHE A 18 8.62 0.80 -0.63
C PHE A 18 7.30 0.41 -1.27
N LEU A 19 7.23 0.67 -2.55
CA LEU A 19 6.06 0.38 -3.37
C LEU A 19 6.30 -0.92 -4.13
N VAL A 20 5.31 -1.78 -4.06
CA VAL A 20 5.31 -3.09 -4.72
C VAL A 20 4.27 -3.09 -5.82
N LYS A 21 4.53 -3.81 -6.90
CA LYS A 21 3.59 -3.96 -8.01
C LYS A 21 2.24 -4.46 -7.52
N PRO A 22 1.13 -3.91 -8.03
CA PRO A 22 -0.22 -4.19 -7.51
C PRO A 22 -0.72 -5.60 -7.79
N ASP A 23 -0.10 -6.32 -8.71
CA ASP A 23 -0.41 -7.70 -9.08
C ASP A 23 0.23 -8.75 -8.17
N LEU A 24 1.12 -8.32 -7.26
CA LEU A 24 1.75 -9.23 -6.32
C LEU A 24 0.73 -9.77 -5.32
N THR A 25 0.80 -11.08 -5.08
CA THR A 25 -0.06 -11.75 -4.09
C THR A 25 0.38 -11.46 -2.65
N ASP A 26 -0.50 -11.72 -1.69
CA ASP A 26 -0.16 -11.59 -0.26
C ASP A 26 1.06 -12.45 0.11
N ASP A 27 1.15 -13.68 -0.40
CA ASP A 27 2.31 -14.55 -0.20
C ASP A 27 3.58 -13.95 -0.80
N GLY A 28 3.48 -13.27 -1.93
CA GLY A 28 4.58 -12.56 -2.54
C GLY A 28 5.07 -11.40 -1.67
N VAL A 29 4.16 -10.65 -1.07
CA VAL A 29 4.49 -9.58 -0.12
C VAL A 29 5.15 -10.14 1.13
N ASP A 30 4.65 -11.24 1.66
CA ASP A 30 5.25 -11.91 2.83
C ASP A 30 6.68 -12.39 2.56
N LYS A 31 6.94 -12.93 1.38
CA LYS A 31 8.31 -13.29 0.95
C LYS A 31 9.24 -12.08 0.89
N LEU A 32 8.74 -10.94 0.42
CA LEU A 32 9.52 -9.69 0.42
C LEU A 32 9.82 -9.22 1.84
N LYS A 33 8.84 -9.27 2.74
CA LYS A 33 9.04 -8.94 4.14
C LYS A 33 10.10 -9.85 4.78
N ASP A 34 10.02 -11.14 4.56
CA ASP A 34 10.99 -12.10 5.09
C ASP A 34 12.39 -11.85 4.54
N ARG A 35 12.51 -11.47 3.29
CA ARG A 35 13.79 -11.11 2.68
C ARG A 35 14.39 -9.87 3.35
N VAL A 36 13.60 -8.83 3.56
CA VAL A 36 14.06 -7.61 4.26
C VAL A 36 14.42 -7.94 5.73
N ARG A 37 13.60 -8.75 6.40
CA ARG A 37 13.88 -9.22 7.77
C ARG A 37 15.21 -9.96 7.85
N GLY A 38 15.47 -10.83 6.89
CA GLY A 38 16.75 -11.56 6.79
C GLY A 38 17.95 -10.63 6.60
N ILE A 39 17.81 -9.58 5.80
CA ILE A 39 18.86 -8.57 5.59
C ILE A 39 19.14 -7.81 6.88
N VAL A 40 18.09 -7.32 7.54
CA VAL A 40 18.20 -6.57 8.80
C VAL A 40 18.90 -7.43 9.86
N ASN A 41 18.52 -8.67 10.02
CA ASN A 41 19.12 -9.59 10.98
C ASN A 41 20.58 -9.90 10.65
N ARG A 42 20.90 -10.13 9.38
CA ARG A 42 22.26 -10.43 8.94
C ARG A 42 23.22 -9.28 9.19
N GLU A 43 22.75 -8.05 9.02
CA GLU A 43 23.54 -6.84 9.23
C GLU A 43 23.56 -6.38 10.71
N GLY A 44 23.09 -7.20 11.63
CA GLY A 44 23.11 -6.90 13.07
C GLY A 44 22.07 -5.87 13.51
N GLY A 45 21.07 -5.63 12.69
CA GLY A 45 19.95 -4.75 13.01
C GLY A 45 18.81 -5.49 13.72
N LYS A 46 17.78 -4.74 14.07
CA LYS A 46 16.56 -5.24 14.68
C LYS A 46 15.35 -4.72 13.92
N LEU A 47 14.59 -5.63 13.33
CA LEU A 47 13.32 -5.26 12.72
C LEU A 47 12.26 -5.07 13.81
N ILE A 48 11.59 -3.93 13.78
CA ILE A 48 10.53 -3.60 14.72
C ILE A 48 9.19 -4.09 14.18
N ARG A 49 8.78 -3.61 13.00
CA ARG A 49 7.48 -3.94 12.43
C ARG A 49 7.42 -3.67 10.93
N PHE A 50 6.62 -4.46 10.23
CA PHE A 50 6.10 -4.10 8.92
C PHE A 50 4.65 -3.60 9.02
N THR A 51 4.33 -2.61 8.21
CA THR A 51 2.96 -2.17 7.98
C THR A 51 2.69 -2.25 6.48
N VAL A 52 1.77 -3.10 6.09
CA VAL A 52 1.35 -3.23 4.69
C VAL A 52 0.07 -2.45 4.50
N GLY A 53 0.12 -1.41 3.67
CA GLY A 53 -1.00 -0.50 3.45
C GLY A 53 -2.04 -0.99 2.43
N GLY A 54 -1.86 -2.17 1.88
CA GLY A 54 -2.71 -2.69 0.81
C GLY A 54 -2.49 -1.98 -0.52
N LYS A 55 -3.36 -2.28 -1.50
CA LYS A 55 -3.32 -1.63 -2.81
C LYS A 55 -3.91 -0.23 -2.71
N LYS A 56 -3.12 0.76 -3.11
CA LYS A 56 -3.53 2.17 -3.11
C LYS A 56 -3.26 2.81 -4.45
N LYS A 57 -4.12 3.74 -4.83
CA LYS A 57 -3.90 4.59 -5.98
C LYS A 57 -2.76 5.55 -5.69
N THR A 58 -1.79 5.63 -6.60
CA THR A 58 -0.71 6.61 -6.52
C THR A 58 -1.17 7.94 -7.14
N MET A 59 -0.58 9.06 -6.72
CA MET A 59 -0.92 10.39 -7.22
C MET A 59 -0.64 10.49 -8.73
N PHE A 60 0.40 9.79 -9.20
CA PHE A 60 0.74 9.62 -10.62
C PHE A 60 1.26 8.20 -10.83
N PRO A 61 1.20 7.65 -12.05
CA PRO A 61 1.68 6.31 -12.32
C PRO A 61 3.16 6.14 -11.96
N VAL A 62 3.49 5.08 -11.21
CA VAL A 62 4.86 4.67 -10.91
C VAL A 62 5.16 3.39 -11.69
N ALA A 63 6.25 3.35 -12.44
CA ALA A 63 6.58 2.25 -13.35
C ALA A 63 5.40 1.87 -14.26
N LYS A 64 4.67 2.88 -14.77
CA LYS A 64 3.45 2.75 -15.60
C LYS A 64 2.27 2.09 -14.89
N GLN A 65 2.31 1.95 -13.55
CA GLN A 65 1.23 1.40 -12.75
C GLN A 65 0.51 2.52 -12.00
N PRO A 66 -0.83 2.63 -12.10
CA PRO A 66 -1.59 3.66 -11.38
C PRO A 66 -1.81 3.31 -9.91
N ARG A 67 -1.55 2.07 -9.51
CA ARG A 67 -1.72 1.56 -8.15
C ARG A 67 -0.45 0.85 -7.70
N ALA A 68 -0.25 0.78 -6.40
CA ALA A 68 0.85 0.07 -5.78
C ALA A 68 0.44 -0.47 -4.41
N ILE A 69 1.16 -1.49 -3.94
CA ILE A 69 1.07 -1.94 -2.57
C ILE A 69 2.13 -1.19 -1.77
N TYR A 70 1.71 -0.48 -0.72
CA TYR A 70 2.61 0.24 0.18
C TYR A 70 3.08 -0.68 1.29
N VAL A 71 4.39 -0.81 1.45
CA VAL A 71 5.00 -1.54 2.55
C VAL A 71 5.91 -0.59 3.31
N HIS A 72 5.69 -0.50 4.59
CA HIS A 72 6.46 0.31 5.52
C HIS A 72 7.21 -0.60 6.48
N ALA A 73 8.53 -0.46 6.54
CA ALA A 73 9.39 -1.20 7.45
C ALA A 73 10.01 -0.25 8.47
N SER A 74 9.88 -0.56 9.74
CA SER A 74 10.54 0.15 10.84
C SER A 74 11.59 -0.77 11.45
N TYR A 75 12.83 -0.29 11.55
CA TYR A 75 13.96 -1.10 12.03
C TYR A 75 15.06 -0.26 12.65
N LEU A 76 15.88 -0.93 13.44
CA LEU A 76 17.09 -0.36 14.04
C LEU A 76 18.33 -0.93 13.37
N GLY A 77 19.35 -0.13 13.22
CA GLY A 77 20.63 -0.59 12.69
C GLY A 77 21.67 0.50 12.57
N GLY A 78 22.84 0.10 12.09
CA GLY A 78 23.91 1.03 11.73
C GLY A 78 23.64 1.70 10.38
N HIS A 79 24.46 2.69 10.06
CA HIS A 79 24.32 3.45 8.81
C HIS A 79 24.47 2.57 7.53
N ALA A 80 25.26 1.49 7.60
CA ALA A 80 25.48 0.58 6.48
C ALA A 80 24.23 -0.29 6.17
N LEU A 81 23.38 -0.52 7.16
CA LEU A 81 22.19 -1.35 7.00
C LEU A 81 21.22 -0.75 5.98
N VAL A 82 20.98 0.55 6.03
CA VAL A 82 20.06 1.22 5.08
C VAL A 82 20.54 1.04 3.65
N ALA A 83 21.82 1.24 3.39
CA ALA A 83 22.40 1.05 2.06
C ALA A 83 22.23 -0.39 1.56
N GLU A 84 22.35 -1.36 2.44
CA GLU A 84 22.18 -2.77 2.09
C GLU A 84 20.69 -3.12 1.82
N VAL A 85 19.78 -2.59 2.62
CA VAL A 85 18.34 -2.73 2.38
C VAL A 85 17.97 -2.12 1.03
N GLU A 86 18.38 -0.90 0.75
CA GLU A 86 18.09 -0.23 -0.52
C GLU A 86 18.72 -0.93 -1.71
N ARG A 87 19.94 -1.45 -1.57
CA ARG A 87 20.60 -2.23 -2.62
C ARG A 87 19.78 -3.47 -2.98
N ASN A 88 19.26 -4.16 -1.98
CA ASN A 88 18.43 -5.35 -2.21
C ASN A 88 17.07 -4.98 -2.81
N LEU A 89 16.42 -3.91 -2.34
CA LEU A 89 15.16 -3.43 -2.91
C LEU A 89 15.32 -3.05 -4.39
N ARG A 90 16.43 -2.41 -4.73
CA ARG A 90 16.74 -2.05 -6.13
C ARG A 90 16.83 -3.26 -7.06
N ASN A 91 17.29 -4.39 -6.56
CA ASN A 91 17.47 -5.61 -7.34
C ASN A 91 16.20 -6.46 -7.44
N LEU A 92 15.10 -6.05 -6.79
CA LEU A 92 13.82 -6.75 -6.82
C LEU A 92 12.90 -6.14 -7.87
N ASP A 93 12.51 -6.93 -8.86
CA ASP A 93 11.62 -6.49 -9.94
C ASP A 93 10.24 -6.11 -9.44
N GLU A 94 9.81 -6.68 -8.32
CA GLU A 94 8.51 -6.40 -7.70
C GLU A 94 8.46 -5.03 -7.02
N VAL A 95 9.63 -4.48 -6.65
CA VAL A 95 9.73 -3.17 -6.00
C VAL A 95 9.93 -2.09 -7.06
N THR A 96 9.01 -1.15 -7.11
CA THR A 96 9.01 -0.07 -8.10
C THR A 96 9.66 1.21 -7.60
N ARG A 97 9.58 1.49 -6.31
CA ARG A 97 10.15 2.68 -5.68
C ARG A 97 10.37 2.44 -4.18
N TRP A 98 11.32 3.15 -3.61
CA TRP A 98 11.59 3.12 -2.17
C TRP A 98 12.08 4.48 -1.68
N LEU A 99 11.89 4.72 -0.40
CA LEU A 99 12.40 5.88 0.32
C LEU A 99 12.75 5.45 1.75
N SER A 100 13.95 5.78 2.18
CA SER A 100 14.38 5.54 3.57
C SER A 100 14.57 6.86 4.30
N VAL A 101 14.14 6.90 5.55
CA VAL A 101 14.24 8.07 6.42
C VAL A 101 14.85 7.63 7.76
N LYS A 102 15.78 8.43 8.26
CA LYS A 102 16.27 8.28 9.63
C LYS A 102 15.29 8.97 10.59
N VAL A 103 14.78 8.22 11.54
CA VAL A 103 13.78 8.69 12.51
C VAL A 103 14.45 9.17 13.79
N ALA A 104 15.43 8.42 14.29
CA ALA A 104 16.12 8.75 15.52
C ALA A 104 17.58 8.28 15.49
N ASP A 105 18.41 8.99 16.20
CA ASP A 105 19.80 8.60 16.51
C ASP A 105 19.86 8.01 17.92
N ASP A 106 20.89 7.22 18.16
CA ASP A 106 21.30 6.81 19.51
C ASP A 106 20.20 6.08 20.30
N VAL A 107 19.55 5.14 19.63
CA VAL A 107 18.43 4.36 20.18
C VAL A 107 18.95 3.09 20.81
N ASP A 108 18.54 2.86 22.05
CA ASP A 108 18.73 1.57 22.72
C ASP A 108 17.81 0.52 22.09
N PRO A 109 18.36 -0.60 21.59
CA PRO A 109 17.54 -1.66 20.99
C PRO A 109 16.46 -2.22 21.91
N GLU A 110 16.69 -2.19 23.22
CA GLU A 110 15.73 -2.68 24.20
C GLU A 110 14.52 -1.74 24.38
N SER A 111 14.72 -0.46 24.10
CA SER A 111 13.65 0.54 24.14
C SER A 111 12.63 0.42 23.01
N ARG A 112 12.94 -0.37 22.00
CA ARG A 112 12.08 -0.61 20.82
C ARG A 112 11.78 -2.10 20.69
N PRO A 113 10.74 -2.61 21.36
CA PRO A 113 10.36 -4.02 21.25
C PRO A 113 9.88 -4.35 19.84
N VAL A 114 10.09 -5.60 19.44
CA VAL A 114 9.50 -6.12 18.20
C VAL A 114 7.97 -6.12 18.33
N GLN A 115 7.30 -5.60 17.32
CA GLN A 115 5.85 -5.50 17.25
C GLN A 115 5.31 -6.44 16.17
N GLU A 116 4.05 -6.77 16.27
CA GLU A 116 3.36 -7.54 15.24
C GLU A 116 3.21 -6.73 13.95
N ASP A 117 3.31 -7.42 12.83
CA ASP A 117 3.06 -6.82 11.54
C ASP A 117 1.60 -6.38 11.42
N VAL A 118 1.38 -5.24 10.79
CA VAL A 118 0.04 -4.68 10.58
C VAL A 118 -0.30 -4.74 9.09
N LYS A 119 -1.50 -5.20 8.78
CA LYS A 119 -2.07 -5.16 7.44
C LYS A 119 -3.28 -4.23 7.45
N LEU A 120 -3.18 -3.15 6.68
CA LEU A 120 -4.27 -2.20 6.49
C LEU A 120 -5.06 -2.55 5.23
N ALA A 121 -6.34 -2.15 5.20
CA ALA A 121 -7.13 -2.25 3.99
C ALA A 121 -6.57 -1.32 2.90
N GLY A 122 -6.58 -1.79 1.66
CA GLY A 122 -6.29 -0.94 0.52
C GLY A 122 -7.43 0.04 0.23
N ASP A 123 -7.23 0.91 -0.76
CA ASP A 123 -8.30 1.76 -1.24
C ASP A 123 -9.44 0.89 -1.78
N VAL A 124 -10.66 1.27 -1.46
CA VAL A 124 -11.83 0.70 -2.10
C VAL A 124 -11.76 1.11 -3.58
N ASP A 125 -11.93 0.14 -4.46
CA ASP A 125 -11.95 0.41 -5.89
C ASP A 125 -13.25 1.15 -6.24
N ASP A 126 -13.23 2.47 -6.15
CA ASP A 126 -14.35 3.34 -6.53
C ASP A 126 -14.65 3.31 -8.04
N SER A 127 -13.90 2.54 -8.83
CA SER A 127 -14.20 2.34 -10.24
C SER A 127 -15.47 1.48 -10.48
N ARG A 128 -16.04 0.90 -9.41
CA ARG A 128 -17.36 0.32 -9.35
C ARG A 128 -18.31 1.15 -8.50
N GLY A 129 -18.39 2.44 -8.77
CA GLY A 129 -19.59 3.16 -8.43
C GLY A 129 -20.77 2.46 -9.08
N PRO A 130 -21.94 2.31 -8.42
CA PRO A 130 -23.12 1.78 -9.10
C PRO A 130 -23.30 2.63 -10.36
N ALA A 131 -23.32 1.95 -11.49
CA ALA A 131 -23.71 2.61 -12.73
C ALA A 131 -25.01 3.36 -12.42
N PRO A 132 -25.12 4.66 -12.69
CA PRO A 132 -26.38 5.33 -12.50
C PRO A 132 -27.40 4.54 -13.34
N GLU A 133 -28.33 3.90 -12.66
CA GLU A 133 -29.52 3.40 -13.31
C GLU A 133 -30.08 4.57 -14.10
N ARG A 134 -29.90 4.54 -15.39
CA ARG A 134 -30.66 5.37 -16.29
C ARG A 134 -32.09 4.89 -16.12
N ALA A 135 -32.78 5.48 -15.17
CA ALA A 135 -34.24 5.50 -15.20
C ALA A 135 -34.61 6.18 -16.52
N GLY A 136 -34.81 5.38 -17.52
CA GLY A 136 -35.48 5.79 -18.73
C GLY A 136 -36.86 6.27 -18.28
N PRO A 137 -37.38 7.39 -18.82
CA PRO A 137 -38.73 7.80 -18.51
C PRO A 137 -39.65 6.68 -18.97
N SER A 138 -40.37 6.12 -18.03
CA SER A 138 -41.51 5.25 -18.28
C SER A 138 -42.48 6.04 -19.15
N ARG A 139 -42.58 5.69 -20.42
CA ARG A 139 -43.73 6.05 -21.23
C ARG A 139 -44.86 5.19 -20.72
N GLU A 140 -45.51 5.62 -19.68
CA GLU A 140 -46.88 5.21 -19.41
C GLU A 140 -47.78 5.76 -20.52
N GLY A 141 -48.56 4.85 -21.03
CA GLY A 141 -49.39 5.05 -22.16
C GLY A 141 -50.39 6.20 -22.01
N MET A 142 -50.41 7.04 -23.01
CA MET A 142 -51.63 7.77 -23.32
C MET A 142 -52.41 6.91 -24.30
N GLU A 143 -53.35 6.17 -23.76
CA GLU A 143 -54.52 5.73 -24.52
C GLU A 143 -55.29 7.00 -24.92
N GLY A 144 -55.16 7.35 -26.18
CA GLY A 144 -56.02 8.36 -26.78
C GLY A 144 -57.32 7.68 -27.18
N GLU A 145 -58.35 8.02 -26.46
CA GLU A 145 -59.71 7.74 -26.89
C GLU A 145 -59.98 8.39 -28.26
N GLY A 146 -60.42 7.57 -29.18
CA GLY A 146 -60.91 8.01 -30.45
C GLY A 146 -62.21 8.79 -30.28
N LEU A 147 -62.23 9.95 -30.85
CA LEU A 147 -63.44 10.65 -31.12
C LEU A 147 -63.71 10.55 -32.62
N ASP A 148 -64.69 9.73 -32.95
CA ASP A 148 -65.39 9.79 -34.20
C ASP A 148 -65.99 11.18 -34.41
N GLU A 149 -65.57 11.83 -35.45
CA GLU A 149 -66.31 12.96 -35.96
C GLU A 149 -66.64 12.77 -37.44
N GLU A 150 -67.88 12.46 -37.59
CA GLU A 150 -68.62 12.34 -38.86
C GLU A 150 -68.42 13.63 -39.67
N ALA A 151 -68.04 13.47 -40.89
CA ALA A 151 -68.12 14.55 -41.87
C ALA A 151 -69.54 14.57 -42.48
N PRO A 152 -70.20 15.71 -42.58
CA PRO A 152 -71.47 15.82 -43.30
C PRO A 152 -71.18 15.91 -44.81
N GLU A 153 -71.90 15.07 -45.48
CA GLU A 153 -72.09 15.05 -46.89
C GLU A 153 -72.96 16.27 -47.30
N GLU A 154 -72.49 17.11 -48.20
CA GLU A 154 -73.39 17.98 -48.98
C GLU A 154 -73.08 17.88 -50.43
N ALA A 155 -74.17 17.73 -51.10
CA ALA A 155 -74.45 17.51 -52.55
C ALA A 155 -73.97 18.63 -53.48
#